data_65f46e3d172caeaa042fa9b7f28b977a
#
_entry.id   65f46e3d172caeaa042fa9b7f28b977a
#
_cell.length_a   1.000
_cell.length_b   1.000
_cell.length_c   1.000
_cell.angle_alpha   90.00
_cell.angle_beta   90.00
_cell.angle_gamma   90.00
#
_symmetry.space_group_name_H-M   'P 1'
#
loop_
_entity.id
_entity.type
_entity.pdbx_description
1 polymer ?
#
loop_
_entity_poly.entity_id
_entity_poly.type
_entity_poly.pdbx_seq_one_letter_code
_entity_poly.pdbx_strand_id
1 'polypeptide(L)'
;MPPEWLASNPPKPFEFYDEPSHAAAVRVSDDGCFVYASNRGHDSIAIFELGTERKLTVVDYTPSGGRLPWCMSFAASGRFLLCQNQFSAAQGGEPRGLGNVVVFSVDAASGRLTPTGAVAEHTNTMAVQARL
;
A
#
# COMPACT_ATOMS: atom_id res chain seq x y z
N MET A 1 21.94 6.61 -2.97
CA MET A 1 21.86 5.84 -1.72
C MET A 1 20.45 5.32 -1.52
N PRO A 2 20.26 4.02 -1.37
CA PRO A 2 18.91 3.52 -1.16
C PRO A 2 18.38 4.00 0.19
N PRO A 3 17.07 4.20 0.29
CA PRO A 3 16.44 4.57 1.55
C PRO A 3 16.63 3.48 2.62
N GLU A 4 16.55 3.87 3.89
CA GLU A 4 16.72 2.94 5.00
C GLU A 4 15.73 1.78 5.00
N TRP A 5 14.53 2.01 4.45
CA TRP A 5 13.53 0.94 4.40
C TRP A 5 14.00 -0.27 3.57
N LEU A 6 14.89 -0.05 2.63
CA LEU A 6 15.46 -1.16 1.86
C LEU A 6 16.31 -2.08 2.72
N ALA A 7 16.91 -1.55 3.78
CA ALA A 7 17.72 -2.35 4.70
C ALA A 7 16.85 -3.18 5.63
N SER A 8 15.72 -2.59 6.09
CA SER A 8 14.82 -3.28 7.03
C SER A 8 13.80 -4.16 6.32
N ASN A 9 13.47 -3.84 5.08
CA ASN A 9 12.52 -4.58 4.25
C ASN A 9 13.10 -4.71 2.85
N PRO A 10 14.18 -5.46 2.69
CA PRO A 10 14.78 -5.52 1.38
C PRO A 10 13.79 -6.10 0.38
N PRO A 11 13.54 -5.42 -0.74
CA PRO A 11 12.73 -6.02 -1.78
C PRO A 11 13.46 -7.22 -2.33
N LYS A 12 12.71 -8.14 -2.92
CA LYS A 12 13.33 -9.19 -3.71
C LYS A 12 14.17 -8.52 -4.80
N PRO A 13 15.32 -9.09 -5.12
CA PRO A 13 16.05 -8.62 -6.29
C PRO A 13 15.14 -8.57 -7.50
N PHE A 14 15.39 -7.60 -8.37
CA PHE A 14 14.49 -7.33 -9.48
C PHE A 14 14.25 -8.55 -10.37
N GLU A 15 15.26 -9.40 -10.48
CA GLU A 15 15.17 -10.62 -11.28
C GLU A 15 14.23 -11.68 -10.68
N PHE A 16 13.80 -11.49 -9.44
CA PHE A 16 12.85 -12.41 -8.81
C PHE A 16 11.41 -11.95 -8.92
N TYR A 17 11.17 -10.79 -9.51
CA TYR A 17 9.82 -10.36 -9.80
C TYR A 17 9.37 -10.97 -11.12
N ASP A 18 8.16 -11.46 -11.15
CA ASP A 18 7.57 -11.97 -12.40
C ASP A 18 7.41 -10.84 -13.39
N GLU A 19 7.25 -9.62 -12.89
CA GLU A 19 7.14 -8.42 -13.71
C GLU A 19 7.75 -7.25 -12.96
N PRO A 20 8.10 -6.16 -13.67
CA PRO A 20 8.61 -4.95 -13.02
C PRO A 20 7.61 -4.39 -12.02
N SER A 21 8.12 -3.67 -11.03
CA SER A 21 7.27 -2.97 -10.09
C SER A 21 6.61 -1.77 -10.76
N HIS A 22 5.30 -1.66 -10.63
CA HIS A 22 4.51 -0.59 -11.23
C HIS A 22 3.65 0.10 -10.19
N ALA A 23 3.67 1.41 -10.18
CA ALA A 23 2.72 2.17 -9.40
C ALA A 23 1.32 2.00 -10.00
N ALA A 24 0.32 1.91 -9.16
CA ALA A 24 -1.05 1.72 -9.62
C ALA A 24 -2.00 2.80 -9.11
N ALA A 25 -2.01 3.05 -7.80
CA ALA A 25 -2.93 4.00 -7.20
C ALA A 25 -2.17 5.04 -6.41
N VAL A 26 -2.72 6.24 -6.35
CA VAL A 26 -2.20 7.35 -5.56
C VAL A 26 -3.35 7.95 -4.79
N ARG A 27 -3.13 8.22 -3.51
CA ARG A 27 -4.09 8.93 -2.67
C ARG A 27 -3.36 9.98 -1.85
N VAL A 28 -4.05 11.08 -1.63
CA VAL A 28 -3.55 12.16 -0.78
C VAL A 28 -4.42 12.21 0.46
N SER A 29 -3.79 12.36 1.63
CA SER A 29 -4.55 12.47 2.88
C SER A 29 -5.45 13.71 2.88
N ASP A 30 -6.51 13.67 3.70
CA ASP A 30 -7.51 14.75 3.74
C ASP A 30 -6.88 16.10 4.07
N ASP A 31 -5.87 16.11 4.91
CA ASP A 31 -5.17 17.35 5.28
C ASP A 31 -4.15 17.81 4.25
N GLY A 32 -3.93 17.02 3.20
CA GLY A 32 -2.97 17.34 2.15
C GLY A 32 -1.52 17.14 2.52
N CYS A 33 -1.23 16.53 3.67
CA CYS A 33 0.14 16.42 4.17
C CYS A 33 0.88 15.18 3.70
N PHE A 34 0.16 14.12 3.35
CA PHE A 34 0.79 12.85 2.99
C PHE A 34 0.23 12.30 1.69
N VAL A 35 1.10 11.60 0.97
CA VAL A 35 0.76 10.95 -0.30
C VAL A 35 1.09 9.48 -0.17
N TYR A 36 0.17 8.64 -0.63
CA TYR A 36 0.28 7.19 -0.58
C TYR A 36 0.24 6.65 -2.01
N ALA A 37 1.19 5.82 -2.35
CA ALA A 37 1.26 5.22 -3.69
C ALA A 37 1.43 3.72 -3.58
N SER A 38 0.63 2.96 -4.31
CA SER A 38 0.77 1.51 -4.31
C SER A 38 1.75 1.09 -5.38
N ASN A 39 2.62 0.14 -5.04
CA ASN A 39 3.63 -0.41 -5.94
C ASN A 39 3.33 -1.89 -6.17
N ARG A 40 2.87 -2.20 -7.37
CA ARG A 40 2.64 -3.59 -7.78
C ARG A 40 3.98 -4.22 -8.14
N GLY A 41 4.18 -5.43 -7.71
CA GLY A 41 5.46 -6.13 -7.88
C GLY A 41 6.28 -6.08 -6.60
N HIS A 42 6.59 -4.90 -6.11
CA HIS A 42 7.19 -4.74 -4.78
C HIS A 42 6.17 -5.03 -3.68
N ASP A 43 4.88 -4.84 -3.99
CA ASP A 43 3.75 -5.14 -3.10
C ASP A 43 3.79 -4.32 -1.82
N SER A 44 4.01 -3.04 -1.99
CA SER A 44 4.11 -2.08 -0.89
C SER A 44 3.26 -0.85 -1.15
N ILE A 45 3.05 -0.10 -0.09
CA ILE A 45 2.49 1.24 -0.15
C ILE A 45 3.60 2.20 0.25
N ALA A 46 3.98 3.08 -0.66
CA ALA A 46 4.97 4.11 -0.37
C ALA A 46 4.27 5.30 0.26
N ILE A 47 4.84 5.85 1.30
CA ILE A 47 4.29 6.98 2.04
C ILE A 47 5.25 8.15 1.91
N PHE A 48 4.72 9.28 1.46
CA PHE A 48 5.49 10.50 1.29
C PHE A 48 4.87 11.62 2.11
N GLU A 49 5.71 12.46 2.68
CA GLU A 49 5.26 13.72 3.26
C GLU A 49 5.38 14.81 2.20
N LEU A 50 4.31 15.57 2.04
CA LEU A 50 4.32 16.74 1.18
C LEU A 50 4.71 17.93 2.03
N GLY A 51 5.97 18.33 1.94
CA GLY A 51 6.51 19.42 2.71
C GLY A 51 6.34 20.77 2.04
N THR A 52 7.04 21.77 2.60
CA THR A 52 7.09 23.10 2.03
C THR A 52 7.73 23.03 0.64
N GLU A 53 7.42 24.00 -0.20
CA GLU A 53 7.89 24.05 -1.58
C GLU A 53 7.45 22.87 -2.43
N ARG A 54 6.38 22.17 -1.98
CA ARG A 54 5.79 21.03 -2.71
C ARG A 54 6.76 19.89 -2.94
N LYS A 55 7.70 19.69 -2.03
CA LYS A 55 8.63 18.57 -2.10
C LYS A 55 8.07 17.36 -1.40
N LEU A 56 8.19 16.22 -2.05
CA LEU A 56 7.83 14.94 -1.47
C LEU A 56 9.06 14.31 -0.83
N THR A 57 8.93 13.91 0.42
CA THR A 57 9.96 13.19 1.14
C THR A 57 9.43 11.84 1.56
N VAL A 58 10.19 10.79 1.30
CA VAL A 58 9.78 9.43 1.69
C VAL A 58 9.73 9.33 3.20
N VAL A 59 8.59 8.88 3.72
CA VAL A 59 8.41 8.60 5.15
C VAL A 59 8.65 7.13 5.43
N ASP A 60 8.01 6.25 4.65
CA ASP A 60 8.05 4.83 4.91
C ASP A 60 7.54 4.05 3.70
N TYR A 61 7.73 2.75 3.76
CA TYR A 61 7.13 1.78 2.85
C TYR A 61 6.50 0.69 3.70
N THR A 62 5.24 0.40 3.43
CA THR A 62 4.48 -0.57 4.21
C THR A 62 4.07 -1.71 3.30
N PRO A 63 4.30 -2.98 3.68
CA PRO A 63 3.77 -4.08 2.88
C PRO A 63 2.26 -3.96 2.70
N SER A 64 1.79 -4.22 1.50
CA SER A 64 0.37 -4.05 1.17
C SER A 64 -0.53 -5.11 1.79
N GLY A 65 0.05 -6.18 2.30
CA GLY A 65 -0.71 -7.28 2.88
C GLY A 65 -1.20 -8.30 1.86
N GLY A 66 -0.77 -8.18 0.63
CA GLY A 66 -1.10 -9.10 -0.45
C GLY A 66 -0.17 -8.88 -1.62
N ARG A 67 -0.61 -9.27 -2.80
CA ARG A 67 0.17 -9.10 -4.02
C ARG A 67 -0.58 -8.21 -5.00
N LEU A 68 0.20 -7.40 -5.71
CA LEU A 68 -0.29 -6.49 -6.73
C LEU A 68 -1.35 -5.54 -6.16
N PRO A 69 -0.96 -4.64 -5.23
CA PRO A 69 -1.89 -3.65 -4.69
C PRO A 69 -2.39 -2.75 -5.81
N TRP A 70 -3.68 -2.78 -6.04
CA TRP A 70 -4.30 -2.22 -7.22
C TRP A 70 -4.99 -0.90 -6.93
N CYS A 71 -5.62 -0.79 -5.76
CA CYS A 71 -6.50 0.31 -5.45
C CYS A 71 -6.44 0.61 -3.96
N MET A 72 -6.59 1.87 -3.62
CA MET A 72 -6.63 2.32 -2.22
C MET A 72 -7.75 3.32 -2.03
N SER A 73 -8.29 3.36 -0.83
CA SER A 73 -9.35 4.30 -0.46
C SER A 73 -9.24 4.63 1.02
N PHE A 74 -9.42 5.91 1.35
CA PHE A 74 -9.54 6.31 2.76
C PHE A 74 -10.95 6.05 3.27
N ALA A 75 -11.04 5.83 4.58
CA ALA A 75 -12.30 5.62 5.28
C ALA A 75 -12.26 6.34 6.62
N ALA A 76 -13.45 6.61 7.17
CA ALA A 76 -13.61 7.22 8.50
C ALA A 76 -12.83 8.53 8.63
N SER A 77 -13.05 9.44 7.69
CA SER A 77 -12.40 10.76 7.67
C SER A 77 -10.86 10.67 7.65
N GLY A 78 -10.34 9.67 6.95
CA GLY A 78 -8.89 9.53 6.78
C GLY A 78 -8.21 8.75 7.89
N ARG A 79 -8.96 8.20 8.85
CA ARG A 79 -8.34 7.42 9.94
C ARG A 79 -7.88 6.04 9.50
N PHE A 80 -8.46 5.52 8.42
CA PHE A 80 -8.11 4.21 7.89
C PHE A 80 -7.84 4.32 6.41
N LEU A 81 -6.92 3.49 5.93
CA LEU A 81 -6.66 3.31 4.51
C LEU A 81 -6.95 1.85 4.18
N LEU A 82 -7.80 1.65 3.17
CA LEU A 82 -8.09 0.33 2.65
C LEU A 82 -7.26 0.12 1.39
N CYS A 83 -6.56 -1.01 1.35
CA CYS A 83 -5.77 -1.37 0.19
C CYS A 83 -6.31 -2.66 -0.40
N GLN A 84 -6.66 -2.62 -1.67
CA GLN A 84 -7.07 -3.81 -2.39
C GLN A 84 -5.87 -4.39 -3.11
N ASN A 85 -5.58 -5.64 -2.80
CA ASN A 85 -4.57 -6.41 -3.52
C ASN A 85 -5.27 -7.34 -4.50
N GLN A 86 -4.70 -7.46 -5.69
CA GLN A 86 -5.27 -8.33 -6.72
C GLN A 86 -5.28 -9.79 -6.27
N PHE A 87 -4.26 -10.18 -5.48
CA PHE A 87 -4.18 -11.51 -4.91
C PHE A 87 -3.86 -11.43 -3.44
N SER A 88 -4.39 -12.36 -2.66
CA SER A 88 -4.02 -12.52 -1.27
C SER A 88 -2.55 -12.87 -1.16
N ALA A 89 -1.93 -12.56 -0.03
CA ALA A 89 -0.55 -12.94 0.21
C ALA A 89 -0.46 -14.47 0.17
N ALA A 90 0.27 -14.98 -0.80
CA ALA A 90 0.46 -16.42 -0.92
C ALA A 90 1.51 -16.86 0.08
N GLN A 91 1.14 -17.74 0.98
CA GLN A 91 2.07 -18.36 1.93
C GLN A 91 2.81 -19.46 1.21
N GLY A 92 3.83 -19.08 0.42
CA GLY A 92 4.66 -20.05 -0.28
C GLY A 92 3.97 -20.76 -1.43
N GLY A 93 2.84 -20.23 -1.90
CA GLY A 93 2.09 -20.82 -2.97
C GLY A 93 1.70 -19.83 -4.04
N GLU A 94 1.02 -20.32 -5.05
CA GLU A 94 0.52 -19.49 -6.13
C GLU A 94 -0.72 -18.72 -5.69
N PRO A 95 -0.87 -17.47 -6.14
CA PRO A 95 -2.14 -16.78 -5.95
C PRO A 95 -3.25 -17.54 -6.66
N ARG A 96 -4.40 -17.66 -5.99
CA ARG A 96 -5.48 -18.51 -6.48
C ARG A 96 -6.69 -17.73 -6.97
N GLY A 97 -6.47 -16.55 -7.49
CA GLY A 97 -7.56 -15.76 -8.03
C GLY A 97 -8.40 -15.05 -6.97
N LEU A 98 -8.08 -15.24 -5.70
CA LEU A 98 -8.69 -14.46 -4.63
C LEU A 98 -7.85 -13.24 -4.35
N GLY A 99 -8.51 -12.09 -4.30
CA GLY A 99 -7.90 -10.88 -3.81
C GLY A 99 -8.23 -10.66 -2.35
N ASN A 100 -7.70 -9.60 -1.78
CA ASN A 100 -8.07 -9.20 -0.44
C ASN A 100 -8.14 -7.68 -0.34
N VAL A 101 -8.82 -7.23 0.71
CA VAL A 101 -8.81 -5.84 1.14
C VAL A 101 -8.19 -5.82 2.53
N VAL A 102 -7.14 -5.06 2.69
CA VAL A 102 -6.42 -4.93 3.95
C VAL A 102 -6.66 -3.55 4.51
N VAL A 103 -6.97 -3.47 5.80
CA VAL A 103 -7.26 -2.20 6.46
C VAL A 103 -6.07 -1.79 7.30
N PHE A 104 -5.59 -0.57 7.06
CA PHE A 104 -4.51 0.04 7.82
C PHE A 104 -5.06 1.21 8.63
N SER A 105 -4.56 1.37 9.85
CA SER A 105 -4.77 2.62 10.57
C SER A 105 -3.74 3.65 10.10
N VAL A 106 -4.15 4.90 10.07
CA VAL A 106 -3.31 6.02 9.60
C VAL A 106 -2.94 6.87 10.81
N ASP A 107 -1.64 7.06 11.03
CA ASP A 107 -1.19 8.03 12.02
C ASP A 107 -1.19 9.41 11.39
N ALA A 108 -2.07 10.28 11.85
CA ALA A 108 -2.24 11.62 11.27
C ALA A 108 -0.97 12.47 11.41
N ALA A 109 -0.18 12.25 12.43
CA ALA A 109 1.02 13.06 12.66
C ALA A 109 2.18 12.66 11.75
N SER A 110 2.37 11.37 11.50
CA SER A 110 3.50 10.87 10.74
C SER A 110 3.12 10.36 9.35
N GLY A 111 1.85 10.10 9.10
CA GLY A 111 1.39 9.46 7.88
C GLY A 111 1.59 7.95 7.84
N ARG A 112 2.23 7.38 8.85
CA ARG A 112 2.57 5.96 8.84
C ARG A 112 1.32 5.10 8.94
N LEU A 113 1.42 3.93 8.31
CA LEU A 113 0.34 2.94 8.27
C LEU A 113 0.67 1.77 9.17
N THR A 114 -0.34 1.30 9.90
CA THR A 114 -0.23 0.10 10.73
C THR A 114 -1.37 -0.84 10.37
N PRO A 115 -1.08 -2.11 10.05
CA PRO A 115 -2.15 -3.07 9.79
C PRO A 115 -3.04 -3.21 11.02
N THR A 116 -4.35 -3.17 10.82
CA THR A 116 -5.32 -3.35 11.91
C THR A 116 -5.61 -4.81 12.21
N GLY A 117 -5.23 -5.71 11.30
CA GLY A 117 -5.63 -7.10 11.36
C GLY A 117 -6.93 -7.38 10.62
N ALA A 118 -7.64 -6.35 10.20
CA ALA A 118 -8.87 -6.54 9.42
C ALA A 118 -8.49 -6.81 7.97
N VAL A 119 -8.88 -7.97 7.48
CA VAL A 119 -8.63 -8.42 6.11
C VAL A 119 -9.86 -9.14 5.61
N ALA A 120 -10.29 -8.83 4.42
CA ALA A 120 -11.38 -9.55 3.76
C ALA A 120 -10.87 -10.12 2.44
N GLU A 121 -11.06 -11.42 2.24
CA GLU A 121 -10.74 -12.04 0.97
C GLU A 121 -11.99 -12.03 0.08
N HIS A 122 -11.79 -11.91 -1.20
CA HIS A 122 -12.89 -11.86 -2.15
C HIS A 122 -12.40 -12.30 -3.53
N THR A 123 -13.33 -12.63 -4.41
CA THR A 123 -13.03 -12.88 -5.79
C THR A 123 -12.43 -11.58 -6.40
N ASN A 124 -11.42 -11.76 -7.19
CA ASN A 124 -10.60 -10.70 -7.77
C ASN A 124 -11.43 -9.48 -8.21
N THR A 125 -11.45 -8.47 -7.38
CA THR A 125 -12.18 -7.22 -7.60
C THR A 125 -11.18 -6.14 -7.97
N MET A 126 -11.49 -5.37 -8.99
CA MET A 126 -10.55 -4.37 -9.51
C MET A 126 -10.61 -3.04 -8.77
N ALA A 127 -11.68 -2.77 -8.05
CA ALA A 127 -11.81 -1.51 -7.33
C ALA A 127 -12.64 -1.69 -6.08
N VAL A 128 -12.22 -1.03 -5.00
CA VAL A 128 -12.95 -0.98 -3.74
C VAL A 128 -13.13 0.47 -3.37
N GLN A 129 -14.31 0.82 -2.97
CA GLN A 129 -14.60 2.15 -2.46
C GLN A 129 -15.36 2.00 -1.14
N ALA A 130 -14.76 2.53 -0.07
CA ALA A 130 -15.40 2.53 1.23
C ALA A 130 -16.41 3.68 1.32
N ARG A 131 -17.59 3.37 1.81
CA ARG A 131 -18.62 4.38 2.10
C ARG A 131 -18.99 4.24 3.56
N LEU A 132 -18.72 5.26 4.28
CA LEU A 132 -19.02 5.32 5.71
C LEU A 132 -19.98 6.44 6.00
#